data_91e3c0d5b1c5fa71e6c9c96973ba17ee
#
_entry.id   91e3c0d5b1c5fa71e6c9c96973ba17ee
#
_cell.length_a   1.000
_cell.length_b   1.000
_cell.length_c   1.000
_cell.angle_alpha   90.00
_cell.angle_beta   90.00
_cell.angle_gamma   90.00
#
_symmetry.space_group_name_H-M   'P 1'
#
loop_
_entity.id
_entity.type
_entity.pdbx_description
1 polymer ?
#
loop_
_entity_poly.entity_id
_entity_poly.type
_entity_poly.pdbx_seq_one_letter_code
_entity_poly.pdbx_strand_id
1 'polypeptide(L)'
;MGAALRRHGWSYLFVLPTFALFVVFTLLPVVQAFALSLQSARIASSEWVGLQNFVTLAEDPVFRQALGNTVLYSLVVVAAQLTLALVVASLIQPLGRKSQTFYRALFYLPLVNSAILVAMVWRWIFNPNPYGLANTVLGAVGFEPLRWIGSSDEALAAVILSAVLTIPGGGVVLYSAAMGSLPRELYEAAEVEGAGAFTKWWYITVPLLKPTTLYLLVVYTILAFQVFERVYVMTNGGGPNNATITIVQLVYSTAFQFGRYGLASAMAVVLFIMAVAVAVVQFRSLRSDVEY
;
A
#
# COMPACT_ATOMS: atom_id res chain seq x y z
N MET A 1 -28.10 -9.55 31.14
CA MET A 1 -26.70 -9.94 30.84
C MET A 1 -26.37 -11.37 31.25
N GLY A 2 -26.75 -11.89 32.42
CA GLY A 2 -26.38 -13.23 32.87
C GLY A 2 -26.95 -14.44 32.08
N ALA A 3 -28.12 -14.33 31.49
CA ALA A 3 -28.76 -15.41 30.72
C ALA A 3 -28.09 -15.63 29.33
N ALA A 4 -27.65 -14.54 28.69
CA ALA A 4 -26.92 -14.61 27.39
C ALA A 4 -25.54 -15.19 27.59
N LEU A 5 -24.83 -14.86 28.67
CA LEU A 5 -23.53 -15.43 29.02
C LEU A 5 -23.59 -16.95 29.28
N ARG A 6 -24.65 -17.46 29.90
CA ARG A 6 -24.83 -18.92 30.11
C ARG A 6 -25.14 -19.66 28.82
N ARG A 7 -25.85 -19.04 27.86
CA ARG A 7 -26.23 -19.68 26.59
C ARG A 7 -25.08 -19.70 25.56
N HIS A 8 -24.17 -18.74 25.61
CA HIS A 8 -23.08 -18.57 24.66
C HIS A 8 -21.67 -18.64 25.29
N GLY A 9 -21.55 -19.09 26.54
CA GLY A 9 -20.28 -19.15 27.28
C GLY A 9 -19.17 -19.88 26.54
N TRP A 10 -19.47 -20.99 25.90
CA TRP A 10 -18.52 -21.74 25.08
C TRP A 10 -18.05 -20.93 23.85
N SER A 11 -18.91 -20.17 23.19
CA SER A 11 -18.56 -19.33 22.06
C SER A 11 -17.56 -18.23 22.47
N TYR A 12 -17.78 -17.60 23.64
CA TYR A 12 -16.86 -16.61 24.18
C TYR A 12 -15.50 -17.24 24.55
N LEU A 13 -15.49 -18.46 25.11
CA LEU A 13 -14.26 -19.16 25.45
C LEU A 13 -13.41 -19.46 24.19
N PHE A 14 -14.02 -19.79 23.05
CA PHE A 14 -13.30 -20.01 21.78
C PHE A 14 -12.73 -18.71 21.19
N VAL A 15 -13.39 -17.57 21.35
CA VAL A 15 -12.93 -16.27 20.83
C VAL A 15 -11.90 -15.62 21.76
N LEU A 16 -11.93 -15.94 23.07
CA LEU A 16 -11.11 -15.31 24.10
C LEU A 16 -9.59 -15.36 23.80
N PRO A 17 -8.98 -16.49 23.38
CA PRO A 17 -7.55 -16.52 23.10
C PRO A 17 -7.15 -15.56 21.98
N THR A 18 -7.91 -15.52 20.88
CA THR A 18 -7.66 -14.62 19.74
C THR A 18 -7.84 -13.16 20.18
N PHE A 19 -8.88 -12.87 20.96
CA PHE A 19 -9.14 -11.52 21.47
C PHE A 19 -8.05 -11.07 22.46
N ALA A 20 -7.58 -11.97 23.33
CA ALA A 20 -6.48 -11.68 24.26
C ALA A 20 -5.18 -11.36 23.50
N LEU A 21 -4.84 -12.15 22.49
CA LEU A 21 -3.69 -11.88 21.62
C LEU A 21 -3.83 -10.54 20.88
N PHE A 22 -5.00 -10.23 20.35
CA PHE A 22 -5.27 -8.94 19.72
C PHE A 22 -5.08 -7.77 20.69
N VAL A 23 -5.61 -7.86 21.92
CA VAL A 23 -5.46 -6.80 22.94
C VAL A 23 -4.00 -6.62 23.31
N VAL A 24 -3.27 -7.71 23.58
CA VAL A 24 -1.88 -7.65 24.08
C VAL A 24 -0.90 -7.23 22.97
N PHE A 25 -1.05 -7.76 21.76
CA PHE A 25 -0.06 -7.56 20.69
C PHE A 25 -0.45 -6.48 19.65
N THR A 26 -1.68 -6.01 19.65
CA THR A 26 -2.13 -4.97 18.73
C THR A 26 -2.63 -3.73 19.47
N LEU A 27 -3.63 -3.87 20.32
CA LEU A 27 -4.27 -2.72 20.95
C LEU A 27 -3.35 -2.03 21.96
N LEU A 28 -2.70 -2.79 22.83
CA LEU A 28 -1.83 -2.27 23.86
C LEU A 28 -0.61 -1.51 23.28
N PRO A 29 0.14 -2.00 22.29
CA PRO A 29 1.20 -1.24 21.62
C PRO A 29 0.71 0.05 20.95
N VAL A 30 -0.50 0.04 20.36
CA VAL A 30 -1.10 1.25 19.79
C VAL A 30 -1.34 2.29 20.88
N VAL A 31 -1.96 1.90 22.00
CA VAL A 31 -2.19 2.82 23.13
C VAL A 31 -0.86 3.34 23.69
N GLN A 32 0.15 2.47 23.82
CA GLN A 32 1.49 2.87 24.25
C GLN A 32 2.14 3.86 23.28
N ALA A 33 1.99 3.68 21.96
CA ALA A 33 2.50 4.62 20.96
C ALA A 33 1.87 6.01 21.13
N PHE A 34 0.55 6.09 21.40
CA PHE A 34 -0.12 7.35 21.71
C PHE A 34 0.42 7.98 23.00
N ALA A 35 0.64 7.20 24.06
CA ALA A 35 1.21 7.70 25.31
C ALA A 35 2.66 8.18 25.13
N LEU A 36 3.49 7.44 24.39
CA LEU A 36 4.87 7.81 24.10
C LEU A 36 4.96 9.06 23.21
N SER A 37 4.00 9.28 22.33
CA SER A 37 3.98 10.47 21.47
C SER A 37 3.90 11.78 22.24
N LEU A 38 3.38 11.74 23.48
CA LEU A 38 3.27 12.86 24.41
C LEU A 38 4.45 12.96 25.39
N GLN A 39 5.45 12.12 25.22
CA GLN A 39 6.63 12.05 26.09
C GLN A 39 7.91 12.30 25.29
N SER A 40 8.90 12.92 25.91
CA SER A 40 10.28 12.98 25.42
C SER A 40 11.00 11.66 25.73
N ALA A 41 10.45 10.53 25.22
CA ALA A 41 11.00 9.22 25.50
C ALA A 41 12.29 8.98 24.70
N ARG A 42 13.40 8.76 25.43
CA ARG A 42 14.72 8.37 24.95
C ARG A 42 15.19 7.11 25.66
N ILE A 43 16.33 6.54 25.25
CA ILE A 43 16.89 5.31 25.82
C ILE A 43 17.04 5.39 27.35
N ALA A 44 17.45 6.55 27.88
CA ALA A 44 17.77 6.70 29.32
C ALA A 44 16.82 7.64 30.10
N SER A 45 15.85 8.26 29.44
CA SER A 45 14.96 9.23 30.08
C SER A 45 13.59 9.25 29.40
N SER A 46 12.57 9.51 30.20
CA SER A 46 11.21 9.75 29.72
C SER A 46 10.55 10.82 30.55
N GLU A 47 10.18 11.93 29.94
CA GLU A 47 9.51 13.05 30.55
C GLU A 47 8.24 13.39 29.78
N TRP A 48 7.21 13.81 30.48
CA TRP A 48 5.96 14.22 29.84
C TRP A 48 6.11 15.61 29.23
N VAL A 49 5.96 15.72 27.91
CA VAL A 49 6.13 16.99 27.17
C VAL A 49 4.85 17.45 26.45
N GLY A 50 3.75 16.74 26.64
CA GLY A 50 2.48 17.05 25.97
C GLY A 50 2.61 17.05 24.45
N LEU A 51 2.15 18.10 23.78
CA LEU A 51 2.14 18.20 22.31
C LEU A 51 3.46 18.69 21.71
N GLN A 52 4.54 18.87 22.48
CA GLN A 52 5.79 19.43 21.98
C GLN A 52 6.42 18.62 20.84
N ASN A 53 6.30 17.29 20.86
CA ASN A 53 6.77 16.46 19.75
C ASN A 53 6.06 16.83 18.42
N PHE A 54 4.76 17.08 18.46
CA PHE A 54 3.99 17.46 17.26
C PHE A 54 4.35 18.85 16.75
N VAL A 55 4.66 19.80 17.64
CA VAL A 55 5.18 21.12 17.26
C VAL A 55 6.53 20.97 16.57
N THR A 56 7.44 20.18 17.15
CA THR A 56 8.75 19.88 16.56
C THR A 56 8.61 19.24 15.16
N LEU A 57 7.67 18.32 14.97
CA LEU A 57 7.41 17.70 13.66
C LEU A 57 6.88 18.70 12.63
N ALA A 58 6.01 19.62 13.04
CA ALA A 58 5.47 20.63 12.13
C ALA A 58 6.56 21.58 11.61
N GLU A 59 7.62 21.82 12.38
CA GLU A 59 8.75 22.65 12.00
C GLU A 59 9.86 21.90 11.25
N ASP A 60 9.91 20.57 11.36
CA ASP A 60 10.96 19.74 10.77
C ASP A 60 10.81 19.64 9.21
N PRO A 61 11.78 20.17 8.44
CA PRO A 61 11.73 20.10 6.98
C PRO A 61 11.84 18.66 6.47
N VAL A 62 12.55 17.77 7.18
CA VAL A 62 12.69 16.37 6.77
C VAL A 62 11.38 15.62 6.95
N PHE A 63 10.63 15.91 8.03
CA PHE A 63 9.31 15.35 8.24
C PHE A 63 8.32 15.81 7.16
N ARG A 64 8.33 17.10 6.80
CA ARG A 64 7.49 17.62 5.71
C ARG A 64 7.82 16.98 4.36
N GLN A 65 9.10 16.76 4.08
CA GLN A 65 9.54 16.03 2.88
C GLN A 65 9.06 14.58 2.91
N ALA A 66 9.22 13.87 4.03
CA ALA A 66 8.75 12.49 4.20
C ALA A 66 7.23 12.38 4.03
N LEU A 67 6.48 13.36 4.53
CA LEU A 67 5.02 13.45 4.34
C LEU A 67 4.67 13.61 2.85
N GLY A 68 5.31 14.57 2.17
CA GLY A 68 5.11 14.80 0.74
C GLY A 68 5.43 13.58 -0.11
N ASN A 69 6.58 12.93 0.14
CA ASN A 69 6.99 11.71 -0.56
C ASN A 69 6.00 10.57 -0.31
N THR A 70 5.53 10.38 0.93
CA THR A 70 4.55 9.33 1.27
C THR A 70 3.23 9.54 0.55
N VAL A 71 2.73 10.78 0.52
CA VAL A 71 1.49 11.12 -0.19
C VAL A 71 1.64 10.93 -1.69
N LEU A 72 2.71 11.47 -2.29
CA LEU A 72 2.96 11.34 -3.73
C LEU A 72 3.11 9.88 -4.15
N TYR A 73 3.94 9.12 -3.42
CA TYR A 73 4.11 7.68 -3.63
C TYR A 73 2.76 6.96 -3.59
N SER A 74 1.96 7.22 -2.55
CA SER A 74 0.68 6.53 -2.35
C SER A 74 -0.32 6.86 -3.45
N LEU A 75 -0.45 8.12 -3.82
CA LEU A 75 -1.38 8.54 -4.88
C LEU A 75 -1.05 7.86 -6.21
N VAL A 76 0.21 7.90 -6.62
CA VAL A 76 0.63 7.34 -7.91
C VAL A 76 0.56 5.82 -7.90
N VAL A 77 1.10 5.18 -6.86
CA VAL A 77 1.18 3.71 -6.80
C VAL A 77 -0.21 3.10 -6.67
N VAL A 78 -1.07 3.65 -5.81
CA VAL A 78 -2.43 3.11 -5.61
C VAL A 78 -3.26 3.23 -6.90
N ALA A 79 -3.25 4.39 -7.53
CA ALA A 79 -3.96 4.60 -8.80
C ALA A 79 -3.46 3.65 -9.89
N ALA A 80 -2.13 3.53 -10.04
CA ALA A 80 -1.52 2.65 -11.03
C ALA A 80 -1.81 1.17 -10.74
N GLN A 81 -1.67 0.73 -9.51
CA GLN A 81 -1.90 -0.67 -9.12
C GLN A 81 -3.36 -1.09 -9.28
N LEU A 82 -4.33 -0.24 -8.93
CA LEU A 82 -5.75 -0.51 -9.15
C LEU A 82 -6.05 -0.65 -10.65
N THR A 83 -5.55 0.29 -11.44
CA THR A 83 -5.74 0.27 -12.90
C THR A 83 -5.11 -0.96 -13.52
N LEU A 84 -3.85 -1.27 -13.19
CA LEU A 84 -3.14 -2.45 -13.72
C LEU A 84 -3.83 -3.74 -13.30
N ALA A 85 -4.25 -3.87 -12.03
CA ALA A 85 -4.96 -5.06 -11.56
C ALA A 85 -6.28 -5.27 -12.32
N LEU A 86 -7.07 -4.20 -12.51
CA LEU A 86 -8.32 -4.25 -13.25
C LEU A 86 -8.11 -4.61 -14.73
N VAL A 87 -7.15 -3.94 -15.40
CA VAL A 87 -6.84 -4.21 -16.81
C VAL A 87 -6.35 -5.64 -17.00
N VAL A 88 -5.39 -6.10 -16.19
CA VAL A 88 -4.86 -7.47 -16.29
C VAL A 88 -5.94 -8.50 -15.99
N ALA A 89 -6.78 -8.30 -14.97
CA ALA A 89 -7.91 -9.19 -14.69
C ALA A 89 -8.90 -9.25 -15.88
N SER A 90 -9.20 -8.10 -16.51
CA SER A 90 -10.08 -8.01 -17.67
C SER A 90 -9.52 -8.73 -18.90
N LEU A 91 -8.21 -8.66 -19.12
CA LEU A 91 -7.53 -9.37 -20.21
C LEU A 91 -7.49 -10.89 -19.99
N ILE A 92 -7.43 -11.33 -18.73
CA ILE A 92 -7.43 -12.76 -18.38
C ILE A 92 -8.84 -13.36 -18.48
N GLN A 93 -9.89 -12.58 -18.22
CA GLN A 93 -11.27 -13.07 -18.09
C GLN A 93 -11.80 -13.83 -19.33
N PRO A 94 -11.58 -13.40 -20.59
CA PRO A 94 -12.07 -14.12 -21.76
C PRO A 94 -11.27 -15.39 -22.11
N LEU A 95 -10.17 -15.66 -21.43
CA LEU A 95 -9.32 -16.82 -21.70
C LEU A 95 -9.96 -18.11 -21.18
N GLY A 96 -9.54 -19.26 -21.73
CA GLY A 96 -9.96 -20.57 -21.23
C GLY A 96 -9.48 -20.82 -19.80
N ARG A 97 -10.21 -21.66 -19.05
CA ARG A 97 -9.99 -21.90 -17.60
C ARG A 97 -8.54 -22.23 -17.23
N LYS A 98 -7.83 -23.02 -18.05
CA LYS A 98 -6.41 -23.37 -17.79
C LYS A 98 -5.51 -22.15 -17.92
N SER A 99 -5.71 -21.32 -18.94
CA SER A 99 -4.94 -20.08 -19.14
C SER A 99 -5.23 -19.06 -18.03
N GLN A 100 -6.50 -18.92 -17.62
CA GLN A 100 -6.84 -18.06 -16.49
C GLN A 100 -6.09 -18.46 -15.21
N THR A 101 -6.07 -19.76 -14.89
CA THR A 101 -5.35 -20.29 -13.72
C THR A 101 -3.85 -20.01 -13.82
N PHE A 102 -3.27 -20.25 -14.98
CA PHE A 102 -1.85 -20.01 -15.23
C PHE A 102 -1.46 -18.53 -15.05
N TYR A 103 -2.18 -17.61 -15.69
CA TYR A 103 -1.87 -16.17 -15.59
C TYR A 103 -2.13 -15.63 -14.18
N ARG A 104 -3.20 -16.04 -13.50
CA ARG A 104 -3.43 -15.67 -12.09
C ARG A 104 -2.28 -16.13 -11.20
N ALA A 105 -1.81 -17.36 -11.36
CA ALA A 105 -0.66 -17.86 -10.62
C ALA A 105 0.61 -17.08 -10.95
N LEU A 106 0.87 -16.78 -12.22
CA LEU A 106 2.04 -16.03 -12.67
C LEU A 106 2.09 -14.62 -12.04
N PHE A 107 0.99 -13.88 -12.08
CA PHE A 107 0.93 -12.55 -11.48
C PHE A 107 0.91 -12.57 -9.95
N TYR A 108 0.53 -13.69 -9.33
CA TYR A 108 0.56 -13.86 -7.88
C TYR A 108 1.96 -14.19 -7.35
N LEU A 109 2.85 -14.75 -8.17
CA LEU A 109 4.21 -15.14 -7.77
C LEU A 109 5.01 -14.05 -7.06
N PRO A 110 5.02 -12.77 -7.51
CA PRO A 110 5.75 -11.71 -6.81
C PRO A 110 5.27 -11.48 -5.37
N LEU A 111 4.02 -11.76 -5.06
CA LEU A 111 3.45 -11.59 -3.71
C LEU A 111 3.95 -12.64 -2.72
N VAL A 112 4.33 -13.83 -3.22
CA VAL A 112 4.87 -14.92 -2.39
C VAL A 112 6.33 -14.66 -2.01
N ASN A 113 7.03 -13.84 -2.80
CA ASN A 113 8.42 -13.49 -2.53
C ASN A 113 8.52 -12.43 -1.43
N SER A 114 9.66 -12.45 -0.71
CA SER A 114 9.96 -11.39 0.25
C SER A 114 10.02 -10.02 -0.44
N ALA A 115 9.37 -9.01 0.17
CA ALA A 115 9.42 -7.62 -0.30
C ALA A 115 10.86 -7.10 -0.44
N ILE A 116 11.77 -7.55 0.44
CA ILE A 116 13.20 -7.22 0.40
C ILE A 116 13.85 -7.77 -0.86
N LEU A 117 13.58 -9.03 -1.23
CA LEU A 117 14.12 -9.63 -2.46
C LEU A 117 13.64 -8.89 -3.70
N VAL A 118 12.36 -8.57 -3.76
CA VAL A 118 11.79 -7.78 -4.87
C VAL A 118 12.44 -6.39 -4.94
N ALA A 119 12.65 -5.73 -3.80
CA ALA A 119 13.33 -4.44 -3.75
C ALA A 119 14.81 -4.54 -4.19
N MET A 120 15.53 -5.63 -3.85
CA MET A 120 16.90 -5.89 -4.30
C MET A 120 16.99 -6.05 -5.81
N VAL A 121 16.03 -6.78 -6.42
CA VAL A 121 15.97 -6.93 -7.89
C VAL A 121 15.76 -5.57 -8.55
N TRP A 122 14.82 -4.76 -8.05
CA TRP A 122 14.60 -3.42 -8.58
C TRP A 122 15.79 -2.50 -8.37
N ARG A 123 16.49 -2.58 -7.23
CA ARG A 123 17.73 -1.86 -6.99
C ARG A 123 18.82 -2.21 -8.02
N TRP A 124 18.91 -3.47 -8.39
CA TRP A 124 19.83 -3.92 -9.43
C TRP A 124 19.41 -3.43 -10.82
N ILE A 125 18.12 -3.46 -11.15
CA ILE A 125 17.58 -2.96 -12.42
C ILE A 125 17.83 -1.46 -12.57
N PHE A 126 17.55 -0.66 -11.53
CA PHE A 126 17.76 0.79 -11.49
C PHE A 126 19.14 1.21 -11.01
N ASN A 127 20.15 0.37 -11.23
CA ASN A 127 21.53 0.73 -10.95
C ASN A 127 21.94 1.97 -11.77
N PRO A 128 22.55 3.01 -11.14
CA PRO A 128 22.94 4.25 -11.83
C PRO A 128 24.07 4.08 -12.85
N ASN A 129 24.72 2.94 -12.90
CA ASN A 129 25.77 2.64 -13.86
C ASN A 129 25.20 2.61 -15.29
N PRO A 130 25.96 3.10 -16.31
CA PRO A 130 25.54 2.99 -17.72
C PRO A 130 25.21 1.56 -18.17
N TYR A 131 25.84 0.56 -17.53
CA TYR A 131 25.60 -0.88 -17.78
C TYR A 131 24.47 -1.48 -16.92
N GLY A 132 23.77 -0.68 -16.11
CA GLY A 132 22.58 -1.12 -15.40
C GLY A 132 21.49 -1.57 -16.37
N LEU A 133 20.64 -2.55 -16.00
CA LEU A 133 19.67 -3.12 -16.91
C LEU A 133 18.74 -2.05 -17.49
N ALA A 134 18.21 -1.15 -16.66
CA ALA A 134 17.34 -0.06 -17.13
C ALA A 134 18.07 0.87 -18.12
N ASN A 135 19.34 1.21 -17.85
CA ASN A 135 20.15 2.03 -18.74
C ASN A 135 20.53 1.31 -20.03
N THR A 136 20.78 0.02 -19.99
CA THR A 136 20.99 -0.80 -21.19
C THR A 136 19.78 -0.77 -22.10
N VAL A 137 18.57 -0.89 -21.54
CA VAL A 137 17.30 -0.79 -22.31
C VAL A 137 17.10 0.62 -22.87
N LEU A 138 17.36 1.67 -22.08
CA LEU A 138 17.28 3.06 -22.55
C LEU A 138 18.24 3.34 -23.69
N GLY A 139 19.49 2.89 -23.56
CA GLY A 139 20.52 3.03 -24.60
C GLY A 139 20.16 2.31 -25.91
N ALA A 140 19.49 1.15 -25.84
CA ALA A 140 19.01 0.43 -27.00
C ALA A 140 17.94 1.18 -27.82
N VAL A 141 17.20 2.10 -27.19
CA VAL A 141 16.20 2.98 -27.83
C VAL A 141 16.71 4.41 -28.03
N GLY A 142 18.00 4.66 -27.80
CA GLY A 142 18.67 5.94 -28.12
C GLY A 142 18.54 7.01 -27.04
N PHE A 143 18.16 6.66 -25.81
CA PHE A 143 18.13 7.59 -24.68
C PHE A 143 19.47 7.59 -23.93
N GLU A 144 19.79 8.73 -23.31
CA GLU A 144 20.96 8.83 -22.42
C GLU A 144 20.72 8.06 -21.09
N PRO A 145 21.79 7.52 -20.48
CA PRO A 145 21.69 6.84 -19.19
C PRO A 145 21.19 7.79 -18.10
N LEU A 146 20.21 7.34 -17.31
CA LEU A 146 19.72 8.04 -16.13
C LEU A 146 20.48 7.59 -14.87
N ARG A 147 20.53 8.47 -13.88
CA ARG A 147 21.16 8.17 -12.58
C ARG A 147 20.25 7.40 -11.64
N TRP A 148 18.95 7.29 -11.97
CA TRP A 148 17.94 6.54 -11.22
C TRP A 148 18.04 6.79 -9.70
N ILE A 149 18.27 5.72 -8.92
CA ILE A 149 18.44 5.77 -7.46
C ILE A 149 19.69 6.50 -6.98
N GLY A 150 20.57 6.92 -7.86
CA GLY A 150 21.80 7.68 -7.56
C GLY A 150 21.64 9.19 -7.64
N SER A 151 20.49 9.72 -8.07
CA SER A 151 20.20 11.15 -8.14
C SER A 151 19.02 11.52 -7.24
N SER A 152 19.10 12.66 -6.55
CA SER A 152 17.98 13.17 -5.73
C SER A 152 16.74 13.45 -6.56
N ASP A 153 16.87 13.86 -7.81
CA ASP A 153 15.76 14.24 -8.68
C ASP A 153 15.03 13.03 -9.27
N GLU A 154 15.72 11.91 -9.42
CA GLU A 154 15.20 10.71 -10.10
C GLU A 154 14.83 9.58 -9.13
N ALA A 155 15.43 9.56 -7.93
CA ALA A 155 15.35 8.43 -7.03
C ALA A 155 13.91 8.10 -6.60
N LEU A 156 13.09 9.10 -6.28
CA LEU A 156 11.69 8.88 -5.89
C LEU A 156 10.87 8.33 -7.05
N ALA A 157 11.09 8.83 -8.27
CA ALA A 157 10.45 8.32 -9.47
C ALA A 157 10.84 6.85 -9.74
N ALA A 158 12.11 6.48 -9.56
CA ALA A 158 12.57 5.11 -9.69
C ALA A 158 11.92 4.17 -8.65
N VAL A 159 11.78 4.61 -7.40
CA VAL A 159 11.09 3.87 -6.34
C VAL A 159 9.60 3.68 -6.67
N ILE A 160 8.92 4.74 -7.12
CA ILE A 160 7.51 4.68 -7.56
C ILE A 160 7.37 3.74 -8.76
N LEU A 161 8.21 3.88 -9.77
CA LEU A 161 8.17 3.05 -10.98
C LEU A 161 8.38 1.57 -10.66
N SER A 162 9.30 1.26 -9.72
CA SER A 162 9.48 -0.11 -9.25
C SER A 162 8.21 -0.71 -8.61
N ALA A 163 7.44 0.12 -7.90
CA ALA A 163 6.18 -0.31 -7.28
C ALA A 163 5.07 -0.50 -8.33
N VAL A 164 4.98 0.41 -9.30
CA VAL A 164 4.00 0.35 -10.39
C VAL A 164 4.24 -0.86 -11.29
N LEU A 165 5.49 -1.12 -11.66
CA LEU A 165 5.85 -2.26 -12.53
C LEU A 165 5.75 -3.62 -11.82
N THR A 166 5.67 -3.63 -10.49
CA THR A 166 5.35 -4.83 -9.71
C THR A 166 3.82 -5.00 -9.69
N ILE A 167 3.27 -5.71 -10.69
CA ILE A 167 1.82 -5.90 -10.82
C ILE A 167 1.25 -6.54 -9.55
N PRO A 168 0.16 -5.98 -8.97
CA PRO A 168 -0.40 -6.45 -7.71
C PRO A 168 -1.27 -7.70 -7.92
N GLY A 169 -0.67 -8.88 -7.90
CA GLY A 169 -1.32 -10.16 -8.17
C GLY A 169 -2.55 -10.44 -7.30
N GLY A 170 -2.56 -10.00 -6.03
CA GLY A 170 -3.72 -10.09 -5.15
C GLY A 170 -4.95 -9.36 -5.72
N GLY A 171 -4.76 -8.15 -6.26
CA GLY A 171 -5.83 -7.39 -6.92
C GLY A 171 -6.30 -8.05 -8.21
N VAL A 172 -5.38 -8.60 -9.01
CA VAL A 172 -5.73 -9.36 -10.23
C VAL A 172 -6.64 -10.54 -9.89
N VAL A 173 -6.31 -11.30 -8.84
CA VAL A 173 -7.12 -12.44 -8.39
C VAL A 173 -8.50 -12.00 -7.87
N LEU A 174 -8.55 -10.94 -7.06
CA LEU A 174 -9.82 -10.43 -6.51
C LEU A 174 -10.73 -9.87 -7.59
N TYR A 175 -10.22 -9.07 -8.52
CA TYR A 175 -11.01 -8.59 -9.66
C TYR A 175 -11.48 -9.74 -10.55
N SER A 176 -10.60 -10.71 -10.83
CA SER A 176 -10.98 -11.88 -11.62
C SER A 176 -12.07 -12.72 -10.96
N ALA A 177 -12.06 -12.85 -9.62
CA ALA A 177 -13.10 -13.55 -8.88
C ALA A 177 -14.43 -12.77 -8.92
N ALA A 178 -14.37 -11.46 -8.67
CA ALA A 178 -15.54 -10.59 -8.74
C ALA A 178 -16.17 -10.56 -10.16
N MET A 179 -15.36 -10.48 -11.22
CA MET A 179 -15.85 -10.57 -12.60
C MET A 179 -16.55 -11.92 -12.89
N GLY A 180 -16.05 -13.00 -12.29
CA GLY A 180 -16.65 -14.34 -12.45
C GLY A 180 -18.02 -14.50 -11.81
N SER A 181 -18.40 -13.61 -10.88
CA SER A 181 -19.71 -13.61 -10.20
C SER A 181 -20.74 -12.66 -10.84
N LEU A 182 -20.36 -11.87 -11.83
CA LEU A 182 -21.27 -10.93 -12.49
C LEU A 182 -22.35 -11.67 -13.29
N PRO A 183 -23.64 -11.21 -13.25
CA PRO A 183 -24.74 -11.81 -14.00
C PRO A 183 -24.49 -11.79 -15.50
N ARG A 184 -24.58 -12.93 -16.15
CA ARG A 184 -24.38 -13.06 -17.61
C ARG A 184 -25.47 -12.37 -18.41
N GLU A 185 -26.67 -12.33 -17.88
CA GLU A 185 -27.84 -11.72 -18.50
C GLU A 185 -27.61 -10.25 -18.88
N LEU A 186 -26.82 -9.51 -18.09
CA LEU A 186 -26.48 -8.11 -18.40
C LEU A 186 -25.60 -8.00 -19.65
N TYR A 187 -24.71 -8.95 -19.87
CA TYR A 187 -23.82 -8.97 -21.05
C TYR A 187 -24.58 -9.44 -22.30
N GLU A 188 -25.46 -10.42 -22.15
CA GLU A 188 -26.30 -10.94 -23.24
C GLU A 188 -27.30 -9.88 -23.71
N ALA A 189 -27.96 -9.17 -22.79
CA ALA A 189 -28.84 -8.05 -23.13
C ALA A 189 -28.09 -6.93 -23.88
N ALA A 190 -26.89 -6.57 -23.42
CA ALA A 190 -26.06 -5.57 -24.09
C ALA A 190 -25.59 -6.03 -25.48
N GLU A 191 -25.39 -7.32 -25.69
CA GLU A 191 -25.05 -7.88 -27.01
C GLU A 191 -26.21 -7.77 -28.00
N VAL A 192 -27.43 -8.03 -27.55
CA VAL A 192 -28.64 -7.85 -28.36
C VAL A 192 -28.82 -6.39 -28.79
N GLU A 193 -28.46 -5.44 -27.92
CA GLU A 193 -28.46 -3.99 -28.19
C GLU A 193 -27.25 -3.54 -29.04
N GLY A 194 -26.35 -4.46 -29.45
CA GLY A 194 -25.20 -4.17 -30.30
C GLY A 194 -24.01 -3.54 -29.58
N ALA A 195 -23.94 -3.63 -28.24
CA ALA A 195 -22.81 -3.06 -27.47
C ALA A 195 -21.50 -3.82 -27.72
N GLY A 196 -20.46 -3.09 -28.12
CA GLY A 196 -19.11 -3.63 -28.30
C GLY A 196 -18.45 -4.00 -26.96
N ALA A 197 -17.32 -4.74 -27.02
CA ALA A 197 -16.61 -5.24 -25.85
C ALA A 197 -16.16 -4.12 -24.88
N PHE A 198 -15.64 -3.01 -25.41
CA PHE A 198 -15.22 -1.86 -24.59
C PHE A 198 -16.41 -1.16 -23.91
N THR A 199 -17.55 -1.04 -24.62
CA THR A 199 -18.78 -0.48 -24.07
C THR A 199 -19.30 -1.31 -22.90
N LYS A 200 -19.36 -2.65 -23.05
CA LYS A 200 -19.73 -3.58 -21.98
C LYS A 200 -18.77 -3.49 -20.80
N TRP A 201 -17.47 -3.42 -21.06
CA TRP A 201 -16.47 -3.29 -20.01
C TRP A 201 -16.65 -1.99 -19.23
N TRP A 202 -16.79 -0.85 -19.91
CA TRP A 202 -16.85 0.46 -19.27
C TRP A 202 -18.18 0.72 -18.53
N TYR A 203 -19.31 0.30 -19.13
CA TYR A 203 -20.66 0.60 -18.58
C TYR A 203 -21.26 -0.54 -17.75
N ILE A 204 -20.76 -1.77 -17.83
CA ILE A 204 -21.25 -2.90 -17.03
C ILE A 204 -20.17 -3.38 -16.05
N THR A 205 -19.00 -3.80 -16.56
CA THR A 205 -17.97 -4.43 -15.73
C THR A 205 -17.41 -3.46 -14.69
N VAL A 206 -16.93 -2.29 -15.09
CA VAL A 206 -16.30 -1.32 -14.19
C VAL A 206 -17.24 -0.84 -13.10
N PRO A 207 -18.50 -0.44 -13.37
CA PRO A 207 -19.43 -0.03 -12.34
C PRO A 207 -19.81 -1.15 -11.36
N LEU A 208 -20.03 -2.37 -11.85
CA LEU A 208 -20.36 -3.51 -10.99
C LEU A 208 -19.19 -3.97 -10.11
N LEU A 209 -17.95 -3.65 -10.49
CA LEU A 209 -16.76 -3.91 -9.67
C LEU A 209 -16.47 -2.82 -8.64
N LYS A 210 -17.29 -1.77 -8.54
CA LYS A 210 -17.10 -0.66 -7.60
C LYS A 210 -16.89 -1.11 -6.14
N PRO A 211 -17.62 -2.10 -5.58
CA PRO A 211 -17.36 -2.59 -4.22
C PRO A 211 -15.96 -3.22 -4.07
N THR A 212 -15.53 -4.03 -5.03
CA THR A 212 -14.19 -4.64 -5.05
C THR A 212 -13.11 -3.57 -5.20
N THR A 213 -13.34 -2.57 -6.05
CA THR A 213 -12.44 -1.42 -6.25
C THR A 213 -12.30 -0.61 -4.97
N LEU A 214 -13.38 -0.34 -4.25
CA LEU A 214 -13.34 0.35 -2.97
C LEU A 214 -12.51 -0.42 -1.93
N TYR A 215 -12.75 -1.72 -1.82
CA TYR A 215 -11.97 -2.58 -0.93
C TYR A 215 -10.47 -2.51 -1.24
N LEU A 216 -10.10 -2.72 -2.51
CA LEU A 216 -8.70 -2.67 -2.95
C LEU A 216 -8.10 -1.27 -2.79
N LEU A 217 -8.86 -0.21 -3.05
CA LEU A 217 -8.41 1.17 -2.87
C LEU A 217 -8.01 1.42 -1.42
N VAL A 218 -8.84 1.03 -0.46
CA VAL A 218 -8.54 1.21 0.98
C VAL A 218 -7.32 0.40 1.39
N VAL A 219 -7.28 -0.89 1.02
CA VAL A 219 -6.16 -1.79 1.36
C VAL A 219 -4.85 -1.28 0.76
N TYR A 220 -4.83 -0.92 -0.53
CA TYR A 220 -3.62 -0.43 -1.19
C TYR A 220 -3.18 0.93 -0.65
N THR A 221 -4.10 1.81 -0.25
CA THR A 221 -3.76 3.07 0.39
C THR A 221 -3.05 2.85 1.73
N ILE A 222 -3.57 1.94 2.55
CA ILE A 222 -2.94 1.59 3.84
C ILE A 222 -1.53 1.01 3.60
N LEU A 223 -1.39 0.08 2.67
CA LEU A 223 -0.09 -0.53 2.34
C LEU A 223 0.90 0.49 1.75
N ALA A 224 0.43 1.41 0.89
CA ALA A 224 1.28 2.44 0.30
C ALA A 224 1.77 3.46 1.33
N PHE A 225 0.93 3.84 2.31
CA PHE A 225 1.33 4.71 3.42
C PHE A 225 2.38 4.06 4.33
N GLN A 226 2.40 2.73 4.40
CA GLN A 226 3.33 1.94 5.20
C GLN A 226 4.56 1.48 4.41
N VAL A 227 4.83 2.05 3.22
CA VAL A 227 6.00 1.68 2.43
C VAL A 227 7.30 1.90 3.21
N PHE A 228 8.06 0.84 3.39
CA PHE A 228 9.31 0.84 4.13
C PHE A 228 10.42 0.07 3.39
N GLU A 229 10.25 -1.24 3.18
CA GLU A 229 11.31 -2.13 2.68
C GLU A 229 11.85 -1.68 1.33
N ARG A 230 10.97 -1.18 0.46
CA ARG A 230 11.33 -0.70 -0.87
C ARG A 230 12.26 0.51 -0.80
N VAL A 231 11.90 1.51 0.01
CA VAL A 231 12.73 2.71 0.23
C VAL A 231 14.02 2.34 0.95
N TYR A 232 13.93 1.53 2.01
CA TYR A 232 15.09 1.12 2.81
C TYR A 232 16.14 0.40 1.96
N VAL A 233 15.72 -0.56 1.13
CA VAL A 233 16.63 -1.40 0.34
C VAL A 233 17.12 -0.69 -0.92
N MET A 234 16.23 -0.03 -1.69
CA MET A 234 16.61 0.57 -2.97
C MET A 234 17.50 1.80 -2.80
N THR A 235 17.22 2.63 -1.79
CA THR A 235 17.88 3.93 -1.62
C THR A 235 18.65 4.08 -0.31
N ASN A 236 19.02 2.95 0.32
CA ASN A 236 19.76 2.91 1.58
C ASN A 236 19.14 3.79 2.69
N GLY A 237 17.82 3.68 2.85
CA GLY A 237 17.11 4.38 3.92
C GLY A 237 16.64 5.80 3.60
N GLY A 238 16.35 6.09 2.31
CA GLY A 238 15.76 7.36 1.90
C GLY A 238 16.66 8.28 1.08
N GLY A 239 17.90 7.85 0.79
CA GLY A 239 18.87 8.64 0.01
C GLY A 239 18.59 8.73 -1.50
N PRO A 240 19.38 9.48 -2.25
CA PRO A 240 20.33 10.48 -1.76
C PRO A 240 19.63 11.72 -1.17
N ASN A 241 20.27 12.39 -0.21
CA ASN A 241 19.78 13.64 0.42
C ASN A 241 18.32 13.59 0.93
N ASN A 242 17.88 12.47 1.48
CA ASN A 242 16.49 12.23 1.91
C ASN A 242 15.44 12.32 0.79
N ALA A 243 15.86 12.29 -0.51
CA ALA A 243 14.96 12.47 -1.64
C ALA A 243 13.79 11.46 -1.69
N THR A 244 14.01 10.26 -1.17
CA THR A 244 13.02 9.19 -1.16
C THR A 244 12.49 8.85 0.24
N ILE A 245 12.86 9.65 1.26
CA ILE A 245 12.46 9.38 2.63
C ILE A 245 10.93 9.37 2.76
N THR A 246 10.38 8.36 3.43
CA THR A 246 8.96 8.24 3.75
C THR A 246 8.75 8.30 5.25
N ILE A 247 7.51 8.50 5.69
CA ILE A 247 7.23 8.63 7.14
C ILE A 247 7.67 7.38 7.89
N VAL A 248 7.38 6.17 7.38
CA VAL A 248 7.77 4.93 8.07
C VAL A 248 9.28 4.76 8.14
N GLN A 249 9.99 5.15 7.07
CA GLN A 249 11.45 5.17 7.07
C GLN A 249 12.00 6.16 8.11
N LEU A 250 11.40 7.34 8.22
CA LEU A 250 11.79 8.35 9.20
C LEU A 250 11.47 7.91 10.65
N VAL A 251 10.32 7.26 10.87
CA VAL A 251 9.97 6.62 12.16
C VAL A 251 11.04 5.60 12.55
N TYR A 252 11.42 4.73 11.63
CA TYR A 252 12.44 3.70 11.88
C TYR A 252 13.79 4.32 12.27
N SER A 253 14.30 5.27 11.49
CA SER A 253 15.58 5.91 11.78
C SER A 253 15.53 6.70 13.11
N THR A 254 14.44 7.44 13.37
CA THR A 254 14.27 8.23 14.57
C THR A 254 14.20 7.35 15.82
N ALA A 255 13.49 6.22 15.76
CA ALA A 255 13.36 5.29 16.88
C ALA A 255 14.64 4.47 17.10
N PHE A 256 15.10 3.78 16.05
CA PHE A 256 16.10 2.70 16.19
C PHE A 256 17.54 3.15 15.92
N GLN A 257 17.75 4.21 15.13
CA GLN A 257 19.10 4.74 14.91
C GLN A 257 19.42 5.89 15.87
N PHE A 258 18.43 6.75 16.17
CA PHE A 258 18.63 7.93 17.03
C PHE A 258 18.07 7.78 18.45
N GLY A 259 17.36 6.70 18.77
CA GLY A 259 16.83 6.41 20.11
C GLY A 259 15.79 7.40 20.61
N ARG A 260 15.11 8.15 19.72
CA ARG A 260 14.12 9.19 20.04
C ARG A 260 12.69 8.61 19.91
N TYR A 261 12.32 7.73 20.84
CA TYR A 261 11.07 6.96 20.75
C TYR A 261 9.83 7.85 20.82
N GLY A 262 9.83 8.91 21.63
CA GLY A 262 8.70 9.83 21.75
C GLY A 262 8.39 10.54 20.42
N LEU A 263 9.43 11.07 19.76
CA LEU A 263 9.28 11.74 18.47
C LEU A 263 8.86 10.76 17.37
N ALA A 264 9.45 9.56 17.32
CA ALA A 264 9.08 8.53 16.38
C ALA A 264 7.61 8.08 16.57
N SER A 265 7.16 7.96 17.82
CA SER A 265 5.76 7.66 18.13
C SER A 265 4.82 8.78 17.68
N ALA A 266 5.21 10.05 17.82
CA ALA A 266 4.41 11.17 17.32
C ALA A 266 4.28 11.12 15.78
N MET A 267 5.37 10.78 15.04
CA MET A 267 5.30 10.55 13.58
C MET A 267 4.35 9.42 13.23
N ALA A 268 4.40 8.29 13.95
CA ALA A 268 3.52 7.15 13.74
C ALA A 268 2.04 7.50 14.00
N VAL A 269 1.75 8.31 15.02
CA VAL A 269 0.41 8.83 15.33
C VAL A 269 -0.10 9.72 14.19
N VAL A 270 0.72 10.62 13.65
CA VAL A 270 0.35 11.45 12.49
C VAL A 270 0.03 10.58 11.28
N LEU A 271 0.86 9.57 10.97
CA LEU A 271 0.61 8.63 9.89
C LEU A 271 -0.69 7.86 10.09
N PHE A 272 -0.96 7.39 11.32
CA PHE A 272 -2.20 6.69 11.66
C PHE A 272 -3.43 7.57 11.43
N ILE A 273 -3.42 8.81 11.93
CA ILE A 273 -4.53 9.77 11.75
C ILE A 273 -4.76 10.04 10.26
N MET A 274 -3.68 10.24 9.50
CA MET A 274 -3.75 10.45 8.05
C MET A 274 -4.37 9.23 7.32
N ALA A 275 -3.93 8.02 7.66
CA ALA A 275 -4.47 6.80 7.06
C ALA A 275 -5.97 6.61 7.37
N VAL A 276 -6.38 6.85 8.61
CA VAL A 276 -7.78 6.79 9.02
C VAL A 276 -8.61 7.86 8.30
N ALA A 277 -8.12 9.10 8.23
CA ALA A 277 -8.82 10.20 7.56
C ALA A 277 -9.06 9.87 6.07
N VAL A 278 -8.02 9.40 5.36
CA VAL A 278 -8.13 9.02 3.95
C VAL A 278 -9.07 7.83 3.77
N ALA A 279 -8.99 6.80 4.63
CA ALA A 279 -9.90 5.65 4.57
C ALA A 279 -11.36 6.08 4.78
N VAL A 280 -11.65 6.95 5.74
CA VAL A 280 -12.99 7.48 5.98
C VAL A 280 -13.52 8.25 4.76
N VAL A 281 -12.68 9.08 4.14
CA VAL A 281 -13.05 9.81 2.91
C VAL A 281 -13.34 8.84 1.76
N GLN A 282 -12.49 7.82 1.56
CA GLN A 282 -12.70 6.80 0.52
C GLN A 282 -14.02 6.04 0.72
N PHE A 283 -14.30 5.60 1.96
CA PHE A 283 -15.57 4.91 2.26
C PHE A 283 -16.79 5.79 2.04
N ARG A 284 -16.74 7.08 2.43
CA ARG A 284 -17.87 7.99 2.24
C ARG A 284 -18.11 8.36 0.77
N SER A 285 -17.03 8.55 0.00
CA SER A 285 -17.10 9.01 -1.40
C SER A 285 -17.47 7.90 -2.38
N LEU A 286 -17.12 6.64 -2.08
CA LEU A 286 -17.28 5.51 -2.99
C LEU A 286 -18.32 4.48 -2.53
N ARG A 287 -19.02 4.74 -1.42
CA ARG A 287 -20.10 3.87 -0.95
C ARG A 287 -21.08 3.68 -2.09
N SER A 288 -21.27 2.44 -2.52
CA SER A 288 -22.24 2.08 -3.55
C SER A 288 -23.46 1.46 -2.88
N ASP A 289 -24.67 1.89 -3.28
CA ASP A 289 -25.95 1.30 -2.88
C ASP A 289 -26.26 0.03 -3.71
N VAL A 290 -25.27 -0.58 -4.35
CA VAL A 290 -25.45 -1.82 -5.13
C VAL A 290 -25.43 -2.99 -4.14
N GLU A 291 -26.62 -3.42 -3.73
CA GLU A 291 -26.85 -4.75 -3.15
C GLU A 291 -27.11 -5.74 -4.31
N TYR A 292 -26.41 -6.90 -4.29
CA TYR A 292 -26.61 -8.01 -5.22
C TYR A 292 -27.67 -8.96 -4.69
#